data_cfeaa49b5a8dcab61ccc6b14e02c256a
#
_entry.id   cfeaa49b5a8dcab61ccc6b14e02c256a
#
_cell.length_a   1.000
_cell.length_b   1.000
_cell.length_c   1.000
_cell.angle_alpha   90.00
_cell.angle_beta   90.00
_cell.angle_gamma   90.00
#
_symmetry.space_group_name_H-M   'P 1'
#
loop_
_entity.id
_entity.type
_entity.pdbx_description
1 polymer ?
#
loop_
_entity_poly.entity_id
_entity_poly.type
_entity_poly.pdbx_seq_one_letter_code
_entity_poly.pdbx_strand_id
1 'polypeptide(L)'
;MCGPQIKISEANFNKIKEICASFNNNPGELINVLHKTQEHFGYLPEEVQQVVADCLGIPVGKVYGVVSFYSFFTMKPKGKYAISVCLGTACYVKGAEKILDALKSELKISEGGVTEDGKFSLDVLRCVGACGLAPVMTINGKTYGRLVPEQIKSILAEYAE
;
A
#
# COMPACT_ATOMS: atom_id res chain seq x y z
N MET A 1 -12.93 -2.82 -12.66
CA MET A 1 -12.83 -4.19 -12.09
C MET A 1 -12.74 -4.07 -10.58
N CYS A 2 -13.70 -4.59 -9.85
CA CYS A 2 -13.73 -4.61 -8.39
C CYS A 2 -12.70 -5.63 -7.90
N GLY A 3 -11.63 -5.17 -7.25
CA GLY A 3 -10.82 -6.02 -6.38
C GLY A 3 -11.67 -6.57 -5.23
N PRO A 4 -11.18 -7.53 -4.43
CA PRO A 4 -11.93 -8.13 -3.35
C PRO A 4 -12.39 -7.03 -2.38
N GLN A 5 -13.68 -6.71 -2.41
CA GLN A 5 -14.29 -5.80 -1.44
C GLN A 5 -14.34 -6.52 -0.10
N ILE A 6 -13.78 -5.91 0.93
CA ILE A 6 -14.04 -6.36 2.31
C ILE A 6 -15.52 -6.10 2.57
N LYS A 7 -16.32 -7.15 2.49
CA LYS A 7 -17.66 -7.07 3.07
C LYS A 7 -17.47 -6.92 4.57
N ILE A 8 -18.00 -5.83 5.13
CA ILE A 8 -17.96 -5.63 6.58
C ILE A 8 -18.84 -6.71 7.20
N SER A 9 -18.19 -7.79 7.63
CA SER A 9 -18.83 -8.77 8.51
C SER A 9 -18.96 -8.17 9.92
N GLU A 10 -19.88 -8.68 10.72
CA GLU A 10 -20.01 -8.26 12.13
C GLU A 10 -18.69 -8.37 12.90
N ALA A 11 -17.88 -9.39 12.60
CA ALA A 11 -16.55 -9.57 13.18
C ALA A 11 -15.61 -8.42 12.84
N ASN A 12 -15.60 -7.98 11.58
CA ASN A 12 -14.77 -6.85 11.12
C ASN A 12 -15.24 -5.53 11.73
N PHE A 13 -16.56 -5.34 11.83
CA PHE A 13 -17.14 -4.18 12.47
C PHE A 13 -16.78 -4.09 13.96
N ASN A 14 -16.87 -5.19 14.69
CA ASN A 14 -16.49 -5.27 16.09
C ASN A 14 -14.98 -5.01 16.28
N LYS A 15 -14.15 -5.51 15.35
CA LYS A 15 -12.69 -5.28 15.40
C LYS A 15 -12.33 -3.79 15.23
N ILE A 16 -13.00 -3.08 14.33
CA ILE A 16 -12.80 -1.63 14.19
C ILE A 16 -13.21 -0.90 15.47
N LYS A 17 -14.32 -1.28 16.07
CA LYS A 17 -14.76 -0.71 17.36
C LYS A 17 -13.76 -0.95 18.49
N GLU A 18 -13.19 -2.15 18.58
CA GLU A 18 -12.13 -2.45 19.55
C GLU A 18 -10.90 -1.56 19.35
N ILE A 19 -10.48 -1.37 18.08
CA ILE A 19 -9.36 -0.49 17.75
C ILE A 19 -9.68 0.94 18.18
N CYS A 20 -10.84 1.48 17.84
CA CYS A 20 -11.26 2.83 18.23
C CYS A 20 -11.33 2.97 19.76
N ALA A 21 -11.89 1.97 20.47
CA ALA A 21 -11.97 1.96 21.93
C ALA A 21 -10.58 1.94 22.59
N SER A 22 -9.59 1.27 22.00
CA SER A 22 -8.21 1.27 22.50
C SER A 22 -7.56 2.66 22.51
N PHE A 23 -8.13 3.60 21.76
CA PHE A 23 -7.77 5.03 21.74
C PHE A 23 -8.84 5.92 22.38
N ASN A 24 -9.69 5.36 23.24
CA ASN A 24 -10.78 6.05 23.93
C ASN A 24 -11.77 6.76 22.98
N ASN A 25 -11.93 6.27 21.75
CA ASN A 25 -12.72 6.92 20.70
C ASN A 25 -12.38 8.41 20.50
N ASN A 26 -11.13 8.78 20.73
CA ASN A 26 -10.68 10.16 20.65
C ASN A 26 -10.49 10.59 19.19
N PRO A 27 -11.21 11.63 18.72
CA PRO A 27 -11.05 12.15 17.36
C PRO A 27 -9.63 12.66 17.03
N GLY A 28 -8.85 13.04 18.05
CA GLY A 28 -7.46 13.47 17.91
C GLY A 28 -6.52 12.31 17.53
N GLU A 29 -6.92 11.06 17.79
CA GLU A 29 -6.15 9.84 17.50
C GLU A 29 -6.47 9.24 16.12
N LEU A 30 -7.17 9.97 15.25
CA LEU A 30 -7.62 9.48 13.96
C LEU A 30 -6.51 8.77 13.16
N ILE A 31 -5.30 9.35 13.10
CA ILE A 31 -4.18 8.78 12.34
C ILE A 31 -3.74 7.43 12.95
N ASN A 32 -3.66 7.34 14.27
CA ASN A 32 -3.27 6.12 14.96
C ASN A 32 -4.34 5.02 14.82
N VAL A 33 -5.61 5.38 14.88
CA VAL A 33 -6.74 4.47 14.61
C VAL A 33 -6.68 3.93 13.19
N LEU A 34 -6.50 4.80 12.19
CA LEU A 34 -6.38 4.41 10.79
C LEU A 34 -5.15 3.53 10.54
N HIS A 35 -4.02 3.83 11.19
CA HIS A 35 -2.81 3.02 11.11
C HIS A 35 -3.07 1.58 11.57
N LYS A 36 -3.60 1.40 12.77
CA LYS A 36 -3.92 0.06 13.29
C LYS A 36 -5.02 -0.64 12.49
N THR A 37 -5.98 0.10 11.99
CA THR A 37 -7.03 -0.45 11.13
C THR A 37 -6.43 -0.96 9.82
N GLN A 38 -5.53 -0.19 9.20
CA GLN A 38 -4.84 -0.64 7.98
C GLN A 38 -3.90 -1.83 8.23
N GLU A 39 -3.20 -1.88 9.36
CA GLU A 39 -2.40 -3.05 9.74
C GLU A 39 -3.23 -4.33 9.81
N HIS A 40 -4.47 -4.23 10.29
CA HIS A 40 -5.35 -5.39 10.42
C HIS A 40 -6.02 -5.80 9.09
N PHE A 41 -6.51 -4.83 8.32
CA PHE A 41 -7.28 -5.09 7.09
C PHE A 41 -6.44 -5.03 5.81
N GLY A 42 -5.22 -4.51 5.89
CA GLY A 42 -4.32 -4.31 4.75
C GLY A 42 -4.60 -3.06 3.93
N TYR A 43 -5.81 -2.52 3.98
CA TYR A 43 -6.23 -1.29 3.29
C TYR A 43 -7.47 -0.69 3.95
N LEU A 44 -7.85 0.54 3.56
CA LEU A 44 -8.93 1.32 4.17
C LEU A 44 -10.03 1.62 3.13
N PRO A 45 -10.89 0.67 2.77
CA PRO A 45 -12.01 0.94 1.87
C PRO A 45 -13.02 1.90 2.51
N GLU A 46 -13.91 2.47 1.69
CA GLU A 46 -14.88 3.48 2.15
C GLU A 46 -15.74 2.99 3.31
N GLU A 47 -16.14 1.73 3.30
CA GLU A 47 -16.96 1.13 4.35
C GLU A 47 -16.22 1.11 5.71
N VAL A 48 -14.93 0.80 5.70
CA VAL A 48 -14.09 0.83 6.91
C VAL A 48 -13.93 2.27 7.41
N GLN A 49 -13.71 3.22 6.50
CA GLN A 49 -13.61 4.64 6.83
C GLN A 49 -14.90 5.17 7.46
N GLN A 50 -16.06 4.74 6.97
CA GLN A 50 -17.35 5.12 7.55
C GLN A 50 -17.49 4.63 8.99
N VAL A 51 -17.15 3.37 9.27
CA VAL A 51 -17.21 2.82 10.63
C VAL A 51 -16.26 3.55 11.58
N VAL A 52 -15.04 3.88 11.13
CA VAL A 52 -14.09 4.68 11.92
C VAL A 52 -14.66 6.07 12.20
N ALA A 53 -15.26 6.72 11.22
CA ALA A 53 -15.89 8.02 11.36
C ALA A 53 -17.01 7.99 12.43
N ASP A 54 -17.88 6.99 12.35
CA ASP A 54 -19.00 6.79 13.29
C ASP A 54 -18.48 6.55 14.72
N CYS A 55 -17.45 5.71 14.88
CA CYS A 55 -16.84 5.41 16.18
C CYS A 55 -16.18 6.62 16.82
N LEU A 56 -15.56 7.49 16.03
CA LEU A 56 -14.88 8.70 16.51
C LEU A 56 -15.81 9.92 16.57
N GLY A 57 -17.04 9.81 16.09
CA GLY A 57 -18.01 10.92 16.06
C GLY A 57 -17.58 12.09 15.16
N ILE A 58 -16.91 11.79 14.03
CA ILE A 58 -16.44 12.79 13.06
C ILE A 58 -17.03 12.52 11.66
N PRO A 59 -17.11 13.56 10.81
CA PRO A 59 -17.56 13.36 9.43
C PRO A 59 -16.62 12.43 8.64
N VAL A 60 -17.18 11.52 7.86
CA VAL A 60 -16.40 10.61 7.00
C VAL A 60 -15.49 11.36 6.03
N GLY A 61 -15.89 12.54 5.55
CA GLY A 61 -15.06 13.40 4.71
C GLY A 61 -13.73 13.81 5.38
N LYS A 62 -13.70 13.94 6.72
CA LYS A 62 -12.45 14.20 7.47
C LYS A 62 -11.56 12.96 7.47
N VAL A 63 -12.12 11.77 7.65
CA VAL A 63 -11.39 10.50 7.57
C VAL A 63 -10.82 10.30 6.17
N TYR A 64 -11.64 10.48 5.14
CA TYR A 64 -11.24 10.40 3.74
C TYR A 64 -10.12 11.40 3.40
N GLY A 65 -10.22 12.64 3.89
CA GLY A 65 -9.20 13.66 3.70
C GLY A 65 -7.84 13.22 4.26
N VAL A 66 -7.80 12.60 5.44
CA VAL A 66 -6.58 12.06 6.03
C VAL A 66 -6.06 10.87 5.22
N VAL A 67 -6.92 9.92 4.86
CA VAL A 67 -6.53 8.72 4.09
C VAL A 67 -5.98 9.10 2.71
N SER A 68 -6.55 10.09 2.05
CA SER A 68 -6.09 10.54 0.73
C SER A 68 -4.83 11.42 0.78
N PHE A 69 -4.62 12.15 1.87
CA PHE A 69 -3.47 13.04 2.02
C PHE A 69 -2.17 12.29 2.36
N TYR A 70 -2.22 11.33 3.27
CA TYR A 70 -1.04 10.60 3.70
C TYR A 70 -0.79 9.39 2.77
N SER A 71 0.35 9.37 2.10
CA SER A 71 0.75 8.30 1.17
C SER A 71 0.95 6.93 1.85
N PHE A 72 1.03 6.90 3.17
CA PHE A 72 1.07 5.66 3.96
C PHE A 72 -0.25 4.87 3.86
N PHE A 73 -1.38 5.58 3.79
CA PHE A 73 -2.69 4.95 3.71
C PHE A 73 -3.05 4.55 2.28
N THR A 74 -3.77 3.44 2.15
CA THR A 74 -4.24 2.94 0.87
C THR A 74 -5.71 2.52 0.95
N MET A 75 -6.48 2.90 -0.06
CA MET A 75 -7.89 2.51 -0.20
C MET A 75 -8.06 1.27 -1.08
N LYS A 76 -6.99 0.81 -1.72
CA LYS A 76 -7.00 -0.37 -2.58
C LYS A 76 -6.29 -1.54 -1.90
N PRO A 77 -6.76 -2.77 -2.10
CA PRO A 77 -6.06 -3.94 -1.59
C PRO A 77 -4.64 -3.99 -2.16
N LYS A 78 -3.68 -4.38 -1.32
CA LYS A 78 -2.31 -4.68 -1.77
C LYS A 78 -2.17 -6.19 -2.01
N GLY A 79 -1.32 -6.55 -2.93
CA GLY A 79 -0.94 -7.94 -3.14
C GLY A 79 -0.15 -8.50 -1.94
N LYS A 80 -0.04 -9.82 -1.87
CA LYS A 80 0.78 -10.52 -0.87
C LYS A 80 2.21 -9.97 -0.83
N TYR A 81 2.74 -9.61 -2.00
CA TYR A 81 4.05 -8.99 -2.19
C TYR A 81 3.87 -7.58 -2.74
N ALA A 82 4.04 -6.58 -1.89
CA ALA A 82 3.95 -5.18 -2.26
C ALA A 82 5.30 -4.71 -2.83
N ILE A 83 5.33 -4.48 -4.14
CA ILE A 83 6.50 -3.95 -4.85
C ILE A 83 6.39 -2.45 -4.92
N SER A 84 7.44 -1.73 -4.53
CA SER A 84 7.51 -0.28 -4.65
C SER A 84 8.80 0.13 -5.33
N VAL A 85 8.69 0.87 -6.43
CA VAL A 85 9.83 1.38 -7.20
C VAL A 85 10.12 2.82 -6.82
N CYS A 86 11.36 3.11 -6.48
CA CYS A 86 11.78 4.47 -6.19
C CYS A 86 12.01 5.28 -7.48
N LEU A 87 11.26 6.35 -7.66
CA LEU A 87 11.43 7.34 -8.74
C LEU A 87 12.03 8.66 -8.24
N GLY A 88 12.75 8.65 -7.11
CA GLY A 88 13.54 9.79 -6.67
C GLY A 88 14.62 10.14 -7.69
N THR A 89 15.11 11.37 -7.70
CA THR A 89 16.02 11.92 -8.72
C THR A 89 17.20 11.00 -9.05
N ALA A 90 17.89 10.48 -8.02
CA ALA A 90 19.04 9.59 -8.24
C ALA A 90 18.66 8.26 -8.91
N CYS A 91 17.53 7.68 -8.52
CA CYS A 91 17.02 6.44 -9.11
C CYS A 91 16.53 6.68 -10.54
N TYR A 92 15.81 7.77 -10.75
CA TYR A 92 15.30 8.17 -12.06
C TYR A 92 16.44 8.33 -13.09
N VAL A 93 17.48 9.11 -12.76
CA VAL A 93 18.65 9.32 -13.61
C VAL A 93 19.40 8.02 -13.92
N LYS A 94 19.39 7.08 -12.97
CA LYS A 94 20.01 5.74 -13.14
C LYS A 94 19.10 4.69 -13.78
N GLY A 95 17.94 5.11 -14.32
CA GLY A 95 17.09 4.25 -15.13
C GLY A 95 15.99 3.51 -14.36
N ALA A 96 15.49 4.05 -13.25
CA ALA A 96 14.38 3.46 -12.50
C ALA A 96 13.09 3.31 -13.34
N GLU A 97 12.85 4.16 -14.34
CA GLU A 97 11.73 3.99 -15.27
C GLU A 97 11.81 2.68 -16.04
N LYS A 98 12.99 2.27 -16.48
CA LYS A 98 13.20 0.99 -17.19
C LYS A 98 12.88 -0.20 -16.27
N ILE A 99 13.17 -0.09 -14.97
CA ILE A 99 12.80 -1.09 -13.96
C ILE A 99 11.29 -1.15 -13.81
N LEU A 100 10.64 0.02 -13.72
CA LEU A 100 9.19 0.11 -13.62
C LEU A 100 8.49 -0.48 -14.84
N ASP A 101 8.97 -0.18 -16.05
CA ASP A 101 8.41 -0.70 -17.30
C ASP A 101 8.60 -2.23 -17.41
N ALA A 102 9.75 -2.75 -16.98
CA ALA A 102 9.99 -4.19 -16.91
C ALA A 102 9.00 -4.88 -15.94
N LEU A 103 8.75 -4.28 -14.78
CA LEU A 103 7.77 -4.78 -13.80
C LEU A 103 6.34 -4.74 -14.36
N LYS A 104 5.94 -3.64 -15.00
CA LYS A 104 4.62 -3.52 -15.66
C LYS A 104 4.42 -4.60 -16.72
N SER A 105 5.46 -4.87 -17.50
CA SER A 105 5.43 -5.88 -18.56
C SER A 105 5.33 -7.30 -18.01
N GLU A 106 6.13 -7.65 -17.01
CA GLU A 106 6.16 -8.99 -16.41
C GLU A 106 4.89 -9.29 -15.60
N LEU A 107 4.41 -8.31 -14.82
CA LEU A 107 3.23 -8.46 -13.96
C LEU A 107 1.92 -8.17 -14.69
N LYS A 108 1.96 -7.56 -15.88
CA LYS A 108 0.79 -7.13 -16.68
C LYS A 108 -0.16 -6.21 -15.90
N ILE A 109 0.38 -5.38 -15.03
CA ILE A 109 -0.37 -4.39 -14.24
C ILE A 109 0.23 -3.00 -14.40
N SER A 110 -0.59 -1.97 -14.17
CA SER A 110 -0.15 -0.57 -14.08
C SER A 110 0.22 -0.18 -12.65
N GLU A 111 0.76 1.02 -12.49
CA GLU A 111 1.01 1.62 -11.17
C GLU A 111 -0.28 1.67 -10.34
N GLY A 112 -0.16 1.32 -9.07
CA GLY A 112 -1.31 1.18 -8.15
C GLY A 112 -2.19 -0.03 -8.43
N GLY A 113 -1.76 -0.94 -9.34
CA GLY A 113 -2.47 -2.17 -9.67
C GLY A 113 -2.05 -3.35 -8.80
N VAL A 114 -2.90 -4.38 -8.83
CA VAL A 114 -2.66 -5.69 -8.21
C VAL A 114 -2.85 -6.75 -9.27
N THR A 115 -2.02 -7.80 -9.26
CA THR A 115 -2.17 -8.94 -10.17
C THR A 115 -3.49 -9.67 -9.93
N GLU A 116 -4.06 -10.31 -10.96
CA GLU A 116 -5.36 -11.00 -10.87
C GLU A 116 -5.37 -12.09 -9.80
N ASP A 117 -4.23 -12.72 -9.56
CA ASP A 117 -4.03 -13.72 -8.51
C ASP A 117 -3.88 -13.12 -7.10
N GLY A 118 -3.88 -11.77 -6.96
CA GLY A 118 -3.67 -11.07 -5.70
C GLY A 118 -2.26 -11.20 -5.12
N LYS A 119 -1.30 -11.72 -5.90
CA LYS A 119 0.04 -12.06 -5.42
C LYS A 119 0.94 -10.81 -5.34
N PHE A 120 0.94 -9.98 -6.36
CA PHE A 120 1.79 -8.79 -6.44
C PHE A 120 0.96 -7.52 -6.55
N SER A 121 1.43 -6.45 -5.91
CA SER A 121 0.99 -5.08 -6.16
C SER A 121 2.18 -4.22 -6.54
N LEU A 122 1.97 -3.22 -7.39
CA LEU A 122 3.02 -2.35 -7.92
C LEU A 122 2.72 -0.89 -7.58
N ASP A 123 3.54 -0.30 -6.75
CA ASP A 123 3.46 1.10 -6.35
C ASP A 123 4.73 1.86 -6.73
N VAL A 124 4.65 3.17 -6.73
CA VAL A 124 5.77 4.08 -6.96
C VAL A 124 6.02 4.93 -5.72
N LEU A 125 7.29 5.04 -5.31
CA LEU A 125 7.73 5.88 -4.22
C LEU A 125 8.53 7.08 -4.75
N ARG A 126 8.37 8.23 -4.11
CA ARG A 126 9.17 9.42 -4.46
C ARG A 126 10.62 9.31 -4.02
N CYS A 127 10.87 8.72 -2.85
CA CYS A 127 12.22 8.44 -2.36
C CYS A 127 12.18 7.42 -1.23
N VAL A 128 13.04 6.41 -1.29
CA VAL A 128 13.20 5.39 -0.24
C VAL A 128 14.41 5.69 0.67
N GLY A 129 15.21 6.70 0.32
CA GLY A 129 16.38 7.08 1.10
C GLY A 129 17.67 6.27 0.82
N ALA A 130 17.67 5.36 -0.15
CA ALA A 130 18.80 4.47 -0.47
C ALA A 130 19.53 4.87 -1.76
N CYS A 131 19.81 6.15 -1.95
CA CYS A 131 20.35 6.70 -3.20
C CYS A 131 21.70 6.10 -3.63
N GLY A 132 22.52 5.63 -2.67
CA GLY A 132 23.78 4.93 -2.96
C GLY A 132 23.59 3.57 -3.64
N LEU A 133 22.39 3.02 -3.58
CA LEU A 133 22.01 1.75 -4.21
C LEU A 133 21.15 1.93 -5.46
N ALA A 134 20.97 3.16 -5.93
CA ALA A 134 20.10 3.45 -7.07
C ALA A 134 20.52 2.72 -8.36
N PRO A 135 19.55 2.25 -9.19
CA PRO A 135 18.11 2.28 -8.99
C PRO A 135 17.63 1.24 -7.95
N VAL A 136 16.57 1.59 -7.19
CA VAL A 136 16.10 0.82 -6.04
C VAL A 136 14.62 0.48 -6.19
N MET A 137 14.26 -0.75 -5.82
CA MET A 137 12.89 -1.13 -5.50
C MET A 137 12.85 -1.83 -4.14
N THR A 138 11.68 -1.91 -3.55
CA THR A 138 11.43 -2.69 -2.34
C THR A 138 10.32 -3.71 -2.59
N ILE A 139 10.41 -4.88 -1.95
CA ILE A 139 9.35 -5.89 -1.91
C ILE A 139 9.10 -6.20 -0.43
N ASN A 140 7.91 -5.88 0.07
CA ASN A 140 7.56 -6.03 1.49
C ASN A 140 8.61 -5.42 2.43
N GLY A 141 9.20 -4.27 2.06
CA GLY A 141 10.25 -3.59 2.83
C GLY A 141 11.67 -4.11 2.60
N LYS A 142 11.88 -5.27 1.97
CA LYS A 142 13.21 -5.73 1.56
C LYS A 142 13.70 -4.92 0.37
N THR A 143 14.87 -4.32 0.52
CA THR A 143 15.45 -3.40 -0.48
C THR A 143 16.30 -4.16 -1.50
N TYR A 144 16.05 -3.91 -2.78
CA TYR A 144 16.85 -4.37 -3.93
C TYR A 144 17.45 -3.16 -4.62
N GLY A 145 18.77 -3.11 -4.68
CA GLY A 145 19.51 -1.99 -5.26
C GLY A 145 20.34 -2.38 -6.47
N ARG A 146 20.84 -1.34 -7.18
CA ARG A 146 21.65 -1.47 -8.39
C ARG A 146 20.98 -2.35 -9.45
N LEU A 147 19.66 -2.20 -9.57
CA LEU A 147 18.82 -3.03 -10.42
C LEU A 147 19.08 -2.75 -11.90
N VAL A 148 19.02 -3.83 -12.68
CA VAL A 148 18.90 -3.80 -14.13
C VAL A 148 17.65 -4.53 -14.57
N PRO A 149 17.01 -4.17 -15.70
CA PRO A 149 15.73 -4.75 -16.12
C PRO A 149 15.76 -6.28 -16.22
N GLU A 150 16.91 -6.84 -16.61
CA GLU A 150 17.11 -8.28 -16.80
C GLU A 150 16.99 -9.09 -15.49
N GLN A 151 17.24 -8.45 -14.34
CA GLN A 151 17.15 -9.09 -13.02
C GLN A 151 15.71 -9.20 -12.50
N ILE A 152 14.80 -8.39 -13.04
CA ILE A 152 13.42 -8.32 -12.54
C ILE A 152 12.75 -9.67 -12.57
N LYS A 153 12.87 -10.39 -13.68
CA LYS A 153 12.28 -11.72 -13.84
C LYS A 153 12.80 -12.75 -12.83
N SER A 154 14.09 -12.75 -12.55
CA SER A 154 14.70 -13.66 -11.57
C SER A 154 14.29 -13.31 -10.14
N ILE A 155 14.20 -12.02 -9.81
CA ILE A 155 13.76 -11.56 -8.48
C ILE A 155 12.29 -11.94 -8.26
N LEU A 156 11.42 -11.73 -9.25
CA LEU A 156 10.01 -12.10 -9.15
C LEU A 156 9.82 -13.62 -9.02
N ALA A 157 10.68 -14.42 -9.65
CA ALA A 157 10.64 -15.88 -9.55
C ALA A 157 10.89 -16.38 -8.11
N GLU A 158 11.68 -15.66 -7.29
CA GLU A 158 11.89 -15.99 -5.87
C GLU A 158 10.58 -15.92 -5.05
N TYR A 159 9.60 -15.15 -5.51
CA TYR A 159 8.30 -14.95 -4.87
C TYR A 159 7.15 -15.69 -5.59
N ALA A 160 7.48 -16.42 -6.67
CA ALA A 160 6.47 -17.12 -7.46
C ALA A 160 5.98 -18.42 -6.81
N GLU A 161 6.68 -18.95 -5.79
CA GLU A 161 6.31 -20.16 -5.05
C GLU A 161 5.14 -19.94 -4.07
#